data_d933e05c4a36635999f4ab3ee9c7c7ff
#
_entry.id   d933e05c4a36635999f4ab3ee9c7c7ff
#
_cell.length_a   1.000
_cell.length_b   1.000
_cell.length_c   1.000
_cell.angle_alpha   90.00
_cell.angle_beta   90.00
_cell.angle_gamma   90.00
#
_symmetry.space_group_name_H-M   'P 1'
#
loop_
_entity.id
_entity.type
_entity.pdbx_description
1 polymer ?
#
loop_
_entity_poly.entity_id
_entity_poly.type
_entity_poly.pdbx_seq_one_letter_code
_entity_poly.pdbx_strand_id
1 'polypeptide(L)'
;MIGGMSKFGETIRQLREAQNLGLRETATMVGISPAYLSRIERGKEHPPKPEVIKALAKILAADTDVLFRLCPSTDPDVVTLLKERPKVLELLRLVMAQELSDEQLGKVEHFIKRDILGEPSSNTILAVSE
;
A
#
# COMPACT_ATOMS: atom_id res chain seq x y z
N MET A 1 10.68 -5.16 14.06
CA MET A 1 12.08 -5.40 13.82
C MET A 1 12.47 -5.15 12.38
N ILE A 2 13.75 -5.31 12.13
CA ILE A 2 14.35 -4.97 10.84
C ILE A 2 13.94 -5.92 9.70
N GLY A 3 13.49 -7.15 10.02
CA GLY A 3 13.16 -8.15 9.01
C GLY A 3 12.18 -7.67 7.94
N GLY A 4 11.09 -7.01 8.33
CA GLY A 4 10.12 -6.49 7.38
C GLY A 4 10.69 -5.36 6.54
N MET A 5 11.51 -4.50 7.14
CA MET A 5 12.17 -3.42 6.42
C MET A 5 13.24 -3.94 5.47
N SER A 6 13.95 -5.00 5.86
CA SER A 6 14.92 -5.62 4.97
C SER A 6 14.27 -6.14 3.71
N LYS A 7 13.09 -6.77 3.85
CA LYS A 7 12.36 -7.28 2.70
C LYS A 7 11.90 -6.14 1.78
N PHE A 8 11.39 -5.07 2.36
CA PHE A 8 11.01 -3.89 1.60
C PHE A 8 12.22 -3.30 0.88
N GLY A 9 13.31 -3.12 1.62
CA GLY A 9 14.54 -2.54 1.06
C GLY A 9 15.13 -3.39 -0.06
N GLU A 10 15.16 -4.70 0.12
CA GLU A 10 15.65 -5.61 -0.91
C GLU A 10 14.81 -5.50 -2.18
N THR A 11 13.49 -5.42 -2.02
CA THR A 11 12.61 -5.29 -3.17
C THR A 11 12.86 -3.98 -3.90
N ILE A 12 13.02 -2.88 -3.18
CA ILE A 12 13.32 -1.59 -3.79
C ILE A 12 14.61 -1.67 -4.59
N ARG A 13 15.65 -2.27 -4.00
CA ARG A 13 16.93 -2.40 -4.67
C ARG A 13 16.82 -3.25 -5.94
N GLN A 14 16.11 -4.38 -5.84
CA GLN A 14 15.94 -5.27 -6.98
C GLN A 14 15.20 -4.59 -8.12
N LEU A 15 14.13 -3.85 -7.79
CA LEU A 15 13.37 -3.12 -8.81
C LEU A 15 14.22 -2.05 -9.46
N ARG A 16 15.02 -1.34 -8.66
CA ARG A 16 15.90 -0.30 -9.15
C ARG A 16 16.95 -0.87 -10.13
N GLU A 17 17.59 -1.93 -9.70
CA GLU A 17 18.63 -2.58 -10.51
C GLU A 17 18.04 -3.20 -11.78
N ALA A 18 16.85 -3.74 -11.70
CA ALA A 18 16.18 -4.31 -12.87
C ALA A 18 15.91 -3.26 -13.95
N GLN A 19 15.79 -2.00 -13.56
CA GLN A 19 15.58 -0.92 -14.51
C GLN A 19 16.86 -0.14 -14.81
N ASN A 20 17.99 -0.66 -14.38
CA ASN A 20 19.30 -0.05 -14.60
C ASN A 20 19.38 1.39 -14.05
N LEU A 21 18.70 1.63 -12.91
CA LEU A 21 18.72 2.95 -12.28
C LEU A 21 19.78 2.98 -11.19
N GLY A 22 20.59 4.04 -11.17
CA GLY A 22 21.57 4.24 -10.12
C GLY A 22 20.91 4.72 -8.83
N LEU A 23 21.63 4.53 -7.71
CA LEU A 23 21.10 4.95 -6.42
C LEU A 23 20.84 6.46 -6.37
N ARG A 24 21.83 7.27 -6.79
CA ARG A 24 21.67 8.72 -6.76
C ARG A 24 20.59 9.20 -7.71
N GLU A 25 20.52 8.60 -8.87
CA GLU A 25 19.51 8.93 -9.87
C GLU A 25 18.11 8.69 -9.33
N THR A 26 17.89 7.52 -8.74
CA THR A 26 16.59 7.16 -8.18
C THR A 26 16.22 8.09 -7.02
N ALA A 27 17.18 8.35 -6.13
CA ALA A 27 16.94 9.23 -4.99
C ALA A 27 16.51 10.63 -5.46
N THR A 28 17.18 11.15 -6.47
CA THR A 28 16.83 12.46 -7.03
C THR A 28 15.42 12.46 -7.60
N MET A 29 15.05 11.41 -8.32
CA MET A 29 13.73 11.32 -8.92
C MET A 29 12.63 11.19 -7.87
N VAL A 30 12.92 10.53 -6.76
CA VAL A 30 11.96 10.38 -5.66
C VAL A 30 11.90 11.61 -4.78
N GLY A 31 12.97 12.41 -4.75
CA GLY A 31 13.04 13.60 -3.93
C GLY A 31 13.61 13.34 -2.54
N ILE A 32 14.48 12.35 -2.41
CA ILE A 32 15.15 12.02 -1.15
C ILE A 32 16.66 11.99 -1.36
N SER A 33 17.41 11.99 -0.27
CA SER A 33 18.87 11.94 -0.38
C SER A 33 19.33 10.52 -0.75
N PRO A 34 20.46 10.39 -1.48
CA PRO A 34 21.03 9.07 -1.76
C PRO A 34 21.34 8.27 -0.49
N ALA A 35 21.82 8.96 0.55
CA ALA A 35 22.11 8.29 1.81
C ALA A 35 20.86 7.70 2.43
N TYR A 36 19.75 8.42 2.38
CA TYR A 36 18.48 7.93 2.92
C TYR A 36 17.99 6.72 2.13
N LEU A 37 18.04 6.80 0.79
CA LEU A 37 17.64 5.66 -0.04
C LEU A 37 18.53 4.45 0.24
N SER A 38 19.83 4.67 0.40
CA SER A 38 20.75 3.57 0.73
C SER A 38 20.37 2.90 2.05
N ARG A 39 20.01 3.71 3.06
CA ARG A 39 19.59 3.14 4.35
C ARG A 39 18.29 2.36 4.22
N ILE A 40 17.35 2.85 3.41
CA ILE A 40 16.10 2.11 3.14
C ILE A 40 16.41 0.75 2.53
N GLU A 41 17.26 0.73 1.51
CA GLU A 41 17.59 -0.52 0.81
C GLU A 41 18.30 -1.52 1.70
N ARG A 42 19.06 -1.04 2.68
CA ARG A 42 19.79 -1.92 3.60
C ARG A 42 18.98 -2.28 4.84
N GLY A 43 17.73 -1.81 4.94
CA GLY A 43 16.90 -2.10 6.10
C GLY A 43 17.36 -1.39 7.36
N LYS A 44 18.05 -0.27 7.21
CA LYS A 44 18.62 0.50 8.32
C LYS A 44 17.84 1.76 8.64
N GLU A 45 16.63 1.87 8.12
CA GLU A 45 15.82 3.07 8.31
C GLU A 45 14.42 2.68 8.72
N HIS A 46 13.73 3.61 9.39
CA HIS A 46 12.31 3.43 9.66
C HIS A 46 11.54 3.45 8.35
N PRO A 47 10.30 2.89 8.33
CA PRO A 47 9.50 2.92 7.12
C PRO A 47 9.34 4.34 6.59
N PRO A 48 9.52 4.56 5.28
CA PRO A 48 9.37 5.89 4.71
C PRO A 48 7.92 6.36 4.73
N LYS A 49 7.73 7.65 4.57
CA LYS A 49 6.39 8.24 4.51
C LYS A 49 5.63 7.70 3.31
N PRO A 50 4.29 7.65 3.38
CA PRO A 50 3.49 7.16 2.26
C PRO A 50 3.80 7.84 0.94
N GLU A 51 4.09 9.13 0.95
CA GLU A 51 4.43 9.88 -0.26
C GLU A 51 5.70 9.34 -0.92
N VAL A 52 6.68 8.95 -0.10
CA VAL A 52 7.93 8.37 -0.61
C VAL A 52 7.66 7.00 -1.22
N ILE A 53 6.83 6.19 -0.57
CA ILE A 53 6.49 4.86 -1.07
C ILE A 53 5.77 4.98 -2.42
N LYS A 54 4.83 5.92 -2.52
CA LYS A 54 4.11 6.17 -3.78
C LYS A 54 5.05 6.62 -4.89
N ALA A 55 5.99 7.50 -4.57
CA ALA A 55 6.97 7.97 -5.54
C ALA A 55 7.88 6.84 -6.00
N LEU A 56 8.33 5.99 -5.06
CA LEU A 56 9.14 4.84 -5.41
C LEU A 56 8.37 3.89 -6.34
N ALA A 57 7.10 3.63 -6.03
CA ALA A 57 6.28 2.75 -6.85
C ALA A 57 6.19 3.29 -8.28
N LYS A 58 5.94 4.58 -8.42
CA LYS A 58 5.82 5.20 -9.74
C LYS A 58 7.12 5.12 -10.54
N ILE A 59 8.23 5.47 -9.91
CA ILE A 59 9.53 5.51 -10.58
C ILE A 59 10.03 4.11 -10.92
N LEU A 60 9.78 3.16 -10.04
CA LEU A 60 10.23 1.78 -10.22
C LEU A 60 9.20 0.93 -10.99
N ALA A 61 8.11 1.52 -11.43
CA ALA A 61 7.04 0.82 -12.15
C ALA A 61 6.51 -0.37 -11.34
N ALA A 62 6.30 -0.16 -10.04
CA ALA A 62 5.82 -1.19 -9.14
C ALA A 62 4.41 -0.85 -8.67
N ASP A 63 3.69 -1.89 -8.25
CA ASP A 63 2.36 -1.71 -7.68
C ASP A 63 2.49 -1.11 -6.29
N THR A 64 1.84 0.02 -6.07
CA THR A 64 1.89 0.74 -4.81
C THR A 64 1.43 -0.14 -3.65
N ASP A 65 0.35 -0.90 -3.83
CA ASP A 65 -0.18 -1.76 -2.78
C ASP A 65 0.81 -2.85 -2.39
N VAL A 66 1.54 -3.39 -3.35
CA VAL A 66 2.56 -4.40 -3.07
C VAL A 66 3.65 -3.80 -2.19
N LEU A 67 4.10 -2.59 -2.52
CA LEU A 67 5.15 -1.93 -1.72
C LEU A 67 4.65 -1.62 -0.32
N PHE A 68 3.41 -1.14 -0.17
CA PHE A 68 2.86 -0.87 1.16
C PHE A 68 2.76 -2.14 2.00
N ARG A 69 2.41 -3.26 1.39
CA ARG A 69 2.30 -4.53 2.13
C ARG A 69 3.66 -5.03 2.62
N LEU A 70 4.73 -4.72 1.91
CA LEU A 70 6.07 -5.11 2.32
C LEU A 70 6.62 -4.21 3.43
N CYS A 71 6.05 -3.03 3.58
CA CYS A 71 6.48 -2.07 4.58
C CYS A 71 5.77 -2.38 5.91
N PRO A 72 6.52 -2.58 7.00
CA PRO A 72 5.89 -2.98 8.27
C PRO A 72 5.17 -1.86 9.01
N SER A 73 5.24 -0.62 8.52
CA SER A 73 4.61 0.48 9.21
C SER A 73 3.16 0.64 8.81
N THR A 74 2.41 1.32 9.65
CA THR A 74 1.02 1.64 9.40
C THR A 74 0.95 3.03 8.77
N ASP A 75 0.10 3.16 7.76
CA ASP A 75 -0.17 4.46 7.14
C ASP A 75 -0.71 5.41 8.21
N PRO A 76 -0.08 6.59 8.41
CA PRO A 76 -0.56 7.54 9.42
C PRO A 76 -2.02 7.96 9.23
N ASP A 77 -2.49 8.03 7.99
CA ASP A 77 -3.87 8.41 7.72
C ASP A 77 -4.83 7.34 8.23
N VAL A 78 -4.45 6.07 8.10
CA VAL A 78 -5.27 4.97 8.62
C VAL A 78 -5.29 5.02 10.15
N VAL A 79 -4.13 5.24 10.78
CA VAL A 79 -4.06 5.35 12.24
C VAL A 79 -4.95 6.47 12.75
N THR A 80 -4.88 7.64 12.11
CA THR A 80 -5.69 8.78 12.48
C THR A 80 -7.18 8.47 12.33
N LEU A 81 -7.54 7.86 11.21
CA LEU A 81 -8.93 7.47 10.95
C LEU A 81 -9.46 6.55 12.04
N LEU A 82 -8.68 5.55 12.43
CA LEU A 82 -9.10 4.62 13.46
C LEU A 82 -9.30 5.30 14.81
N LYS A 83 -8.48 6.30 15.11
CA LYS A 83 -8.63 7.06 16.35
C LYS A 83 -9.86 7.96 16.35
N GLU A 84 -10.15 8.56 15.20
CA GLU A 84 -11.23 9.54 15.08
C GLU A 84 -12.59 8.93 14.76
N ARG A 85 -12.60 7.72 14.22
CA ARG A 85 -13.83 7.04 13.81
C ARG A 85 -13.96 5.67 14.47
N PRO A 86 -14.47 5.63 15.72
CA PRO A 86 -14.57 4.34 16.44
C PRO A 86 -15.35 3.26 15.69
N LYS A 87 -16.35 3.64 14.91
CA LYS A 87 -17.15 2.67 14.16
C LYS A 87 -16.32 1.92 13.12
N VAL A 88 -15.30 2.59 12.54
CA VAL A 88 -14.40 1.94 11.61
C VAL A 88 -13.61 0.84 12.33
N LEU A 89 -13.13 1.15 13.54
CA LEU A 89 -12.40 0.17 14.33
C LEU A 89 -13.27 -1.03 14.69
N GLU A 90 -14.55 -0.78 15.04
CA GLU A 90 -15.49 -1.85 15.35
C GLU A 90 -15.66 -2.79 14.15
N LEU A 91 -15.80 -2.23 12.94
CA LEU A 91 -15.93 -3.04 11.74
C LEU A 91 -14.68 -3.87 11.48
N LEU A 92 -13.49 -3.29 11.69
CA LEU A 92 -12.26 -4.03 11.51
C LEU A 92 -12.14 -5.15 12.52
N ARG A 93 -12.54 -4.91 13.76
CA ARG A 93 -12.53 -5.97 14.79
C ARG A 93 -13.46 -7.11 14.43
N LEU A 94 -14.62 -6.78 13.84
CA LEU A 94 -15.55 -7.80 13.40
C LEU A 94 -14.94 -8.64 12.29
N VAL A 95 -14.31 -7.99 11.31
CA VAL A 95 -13.62 -8.69 10.22
C VAL A 95 -12.57 -9.64 10.77
N MET A 96 -11.77 -9.18 11.73
CA MET A 96 -10.72 -9.99 12.33
C MET A 96 -11.28 -11.15 13.16
N ALA A 97 -12.32 -10.88 13.95
CA ALA A 97 -12.89 -11.89 14.81
C ALA A 97 -13.54 -13.03 14.03
N GLN A 98 -14.10 -12.71 12.87
CA GLN A 98 -14.75 -13.71 12.01
C GLN A 98 -13.79 -14.32 10.99
N GLU A 99 -12.54 -13.87 10.97
CA GLU A 99 -11.52 -14.38 10.05
C GLU A 99 -12.02 -14.45 8.60
N LEU A 100 -12.57 -13.32 8.15
CA LEU A 100 -13.14 -13.26 6.80
C LEU A 100 -12.05 -13.48 5.74
N SER A 101 -12.38 -14.32 4.75
CA SER A 101 -11.49 -14.57 3.63
C SER A 101 -11.46 -13.37 2.68
N ASP A 102 -10.48 -13.36 1.77
CA ASP A 102 -10.41 -12.31 0.76
C ASP A 102 -11.66 -12.30 -0.12
N GLU A 103 -12.20 -13.47 -0.42
CA GLU A 103 -13.45 -13.54 -1.18
C GLU A 103 -14.60 -12.89 -0.42
N GLN A 104 -14.71 -13.17 0.87
CA GLN A 104 -15.73 -12.57 1.72
C GLN A 104 -15.55 -11.08 1.85
N LEU A 105 -14.30 -10.62 1.98
CA LEU A 105 -14.00 -9.18 2.02
C LEU A 105 -14.38 -8.50 0.72
N GLY A 106 -14.19 -9.19 -0.41
CA GLY A 106 -14.63 -8.68 -1.70
C GLY A 106 -16.14 -8.49 -1.76
N LYS A 107 -16.89 -9.37 -1.12
CA LYS A 107 -18.35 -9.23 -1.03
C LYS A 107 -18.73 -8.02 -0.19
N VAL A 108 -18.00 -7.76 0.89
CA VAL A 108 -18.23 -6.58 1.72
C VAL A 108 -17.98 -5.32 0.91
N GLU A 109 -16.88 -5.28 0.18
CA GLU A 109 -16.56 -4.16 -0.68
C GLU A 109 -17.65 -3.93 -1.72
N HIS A 110 -18.11 -4.99 -2.35
CA HIS A 110 -19.18 -4.91 -3.35
C HIS A 110 -20.48 -4.38 -2.73
N PHE A 111 -20.82 -4.85 -1.52
CA PHE A 111 -22.00 -4.38 -0.80
C PHE A 111 -21.92 -2.87 -0.56
N ILE A 112 -20.77 -2.39 -0.09
CA ILE A 112 -20.59 -0.97 0.17
C ILE A 112 -20.79 -0.17 -1.11
N LYS A 113 -20.17 -0.59 -2.20
CA LYS A 113 -20.24 0.14 -3.46
C LYS A 113 -21.67 0.15 -4.01
N ARG A 114 -22.32 -0.99 -4.02
CA ARG A 114 -23.66 -1.10 -4.62
C ARG A 114 -24.75 -0.60 -3.70
N ASP A 115 -24.78 -1.10 -2.48
CA ASP A 115 -25.94 -0.88 -1.61
C ASP A 115 -25.85 0.39 -0.77
N ILE A 116 -24.66 0.85 -0.46
CA ILE A 116 -24.48 2.05 0.35
C ILE A 116 -24.17 3.25 -0.52
N LEU A 117 -23.25 3.12 -1.49
CA LEU A 117 -22.85 4.22 -2.35
C LEU A 117 -23.68 4.33 -3.62
N GLY A 118 -24.46 3.31 -3.92
CA GLY A 118 -25.34 3.34 -5.10
C GLY A 118 -24.60 3.21 -6.43
N GLU A 119 -23.39 2.67 -6.43
CA GLU A 119 -22.65 2.48 -7.67
C GLU A 119 -23.16 1.25 -8.40
N PRO A 120 -23.29 1.31 -9.74
CA PRO A 120 -23.69 0.13 -10.49
C PRO A 120 -22.59 -0.92 -10.47
N SER A 121 -23.00 -2.19 -10.40
CA SER A 121 -22.04 -3.29 -10.49
C SER A 121 -21.58 -3.44 -11.93
N SER A 122 -20.46 -4.16 -12.14
CA SER A 122 -19.97 -4.45 -13.48
C SER A 122 -21.02 -5.20 -14.30
N ASN A 123 -21.73 -6.14 -13.67
CA ASN A 123 -22.77 -6.89 -14.36
C ASN A 123 -23.94 -5.99 -14.77
N THR A 124 -24.30 -5.05 -13.91
CA THR A 124 -25.35 -4.10 -14.19
C THR A 124 -24.97 -3.24 -15.39
N ILE A 125 -23.72 -2.79 -15.43
CA ILE A 125 -23.23 -1.96 -16.53
C ILE A 125 -23.30 -2.73 -17.84
N LEU A 126 -22.87 -3.99 -17.83
CA LEU A 126 -22.91 -4.81 -19.04
C LEU A 126 -24.35 -5.05 -19.51
N ALA A 127 -25.27 -5.28 -18.58
CA ALA A 127 -26.67 -5.47 -18.95
C ALA A 127 -27.26 -4.20 -19.56
N VAL A 128 -26.88 -3.05 -19.05
CA VAL A 128 -27.36 -1.77 -19.58
C VAL A 128 -26.84 -1.50 -20.97
N SER A 129 -25.58 -1.91 -21.26
CA SER A 129 -25.00 -1.63 -22.55
C SER A 129 -25.58 -2.49 -23.67
N GLU A 130 -26.34 -3.48 -23.33
CA GLU A 130 -27.04 -4.28 -24.32
C GLU A 130 -28.37 -3.64 -24.68
#